data_d13fcdf582675ea3ca1342256aaf15d5
#
_entry.id   d13fcdf582675ea3ca1342256aaf15d5
#
_cell.length_a   1.000
_cell.length_b   1.000
_cell.length_c   1.000
_cell.angle_alpha   90.00
_cell.angle_beta   90.00
_cell.angle_gamma   90.00
#
_symmetry.space_group_name_H-M   'P 1'
#
loop_
_entity.id
_entity.type
_entity.pdbx_description
1 polymer ?
#
loop_
_entity_poly.entity_id
_entity_poly.type
_entity_poly.pdbx_seq_one_letter_code
_entity_poly.pdbx_strand_id
1 'polypeptide(L)'
;MLFRSQVDIQLDVSEHGLAQPDLYEVVVRATVTAKTKINNEDRTVFLVECKQAGIFLLKGFQEEHKTMVLGITCPSTIYPYLRSNVSDLLTRAGMPPVYLGEINFEAYFAQRMQEQQAAAAAEDKTVQ
;
A
#
# COMPACT_ATOMS: atom_id res chain seq x y z
N MET A 1 -13.90 7.98 -28.97
CA MET A 1 -14.60 8.64 -27.86
C MET A 1 -13.75 8.59 -26.61
N LEU A 2 -13.33 9.75 -26.17
CA LEU A 2 -12.44 9.86 -25.03
C LEU A 2 -13.28 9.92 -23.75
N PHE A 3 -13.32 8.80 -23.02
CA PHE A 3 -13.85 8.80 -21.67
C PHE A 3 -12.80 9.40 -20.74
N ARG A 4 -13.15 10.48 -20.06
CA ARG A 4 -12.29 10.98 -18.99
C ARG A 4 -12.47 10.06 -17.78
N SER A 5 -11.56 9.11 -17.66
CA SER A 5 -11.53 8.21 -16.51
C SER A 5 -10.70 8.84 -15.41
N GLN A 6 -11.26 8.89 -14.23
CA GLN A 6 -10.52 9.25 -13.04
C GLN A 6 -10.02 7.96 -12.39
N VAL A 7 -8.72 7.89 -12.18
CA VAL A 7 -8.09 6.73 -11.54
C VAL A 7 -7.70 7.13 -10.12
N ASP A 8 -8.19 6.36 -9.17
CA ASP A 8 -7.85 6.52 -7.77
C ASP A 8 -7.01 5.33 -7.32
N ILE A 9 -5.89 5.60 -6.65
CA ILE A 9 -4.96 4.57 -6.19
C ILE A 9 -4.80 4.72 -4.69
N GLN A 10 -5.09 3.64 -3.96
CA GLN A 10 -4.86 3.56 -2.52
C GLN A 10 -3.79 2.51 -2.26
N LEU A 11 -2.85 2.85 -1.40
CA LEU A 11 -1.77 1.97 -1.00
C LEU A 11 -1.81 1.74 0.50
N ASP A 12 -1.59 0.50 0.90
CA ASP A 12 -1.61 0.11 2.30
C ASP A 12 -0.46 -0.85 2.58
N VAL A 13 0.19 -0.68 3.73
CA VAL A 13 1.30 -1.51 4.15
C VAL A 13 0.99 -2.07 5.53
N SER A 14 1.15 -3.38 5.70
CA SER A 14 0.97 -4.02 7.00
C SER A 14 2.12 -4.97 7.30
N GLU A 15 2.43 -5.13 8.58
CA GLU A 15 3.49 -6.00 9.06
C GLU A 15 2.92 -6.94 10.12
N HIS A 16 3.35 -8.20 10.09
CA HIS A 16 2.91 -9.21 11.06
C HIS A 16 4.09 -10.06 11.51
N GLY A 17 4.30 -10.15 12.82
CA GLY A 17 5.26 -11.09 13.37
C GLY A 17 4.75 -12.52 13.19
N LEU A 18 5.63 -13.42 12.79
CA LEU A 18 5.31 -14.82 12.62
C LEU A 18 5.66 -15.63 13.88
N ALA A 19 5.25 -16.91 13.91
CA ALA A 19 5.46 -17.77 15.06
C ALA A 19 6.94 -17.99 15.38
N GLN A 20 7.79 -18.01 14.33
CA GLN A 20 9.23 -18.13 14.54
C GLN A 20 9.83 -16.77 14.90
N PRO A 21 10.81 -16.71 15.83
CA PRO A 21 11.44 -15.44 16.19
C PRO A 21 12.12 -14.78 14.99
N ASP A 22 12.08 -13.46 14.97
CA ASP A 22 12.73 -12.62 13.96
C ASP A 22 12.19 -12.75 12.54
N LEU A 23 11.09 -13.49 12.34
CA LEU A 23 10.42 -13.60 11.05
C LEU A 23 9.18 -12.71 11.03
N TYR A 24 9.07 -11.94 9.94
CA TYR A 24 7.97 -11.01 9.74
C TYR A 24 7.41 -11.15 8.34
N GLU A 25 6.10 -11.06 8.22
CA GLU A 25 5.43 -10.93 6.93
C GLU A 25 5.09 -9.47 6.71
N VAL A 26 5.51 -8.93 5.58
CA VAL A 26 5.15 -7.57 5.17
C VAL A 26 4.28 -7.68 3.93
N VAL A 27 3.14 -7.00 3.95
CA VAL A 27 2.16 -7.03 2.88
C VAL A 27 1.97 -5.61 2.36
N VAL A 28 2.10 -5.43 1.06
CA VAL A 28 1.75 -4.18 0.39
C VAL A 28 0.50 -4.43 -0.45
N ARG A 29 -0.54 -3.64 -0.21
CA ARG A 29 -1.81 -3.75 -0.92
C ARG A 29 -2.03 -2.49 -1.74
N ALA A 30 -2.39 -2.68 -3.01
CA ALA A 30 -2.82 -1.59 -3.87
C ALA A 30 -4.26 -1.81 -4.28
N THR A 31 -5.07 -0.76 -4.18
CA THR A 31 -6.43 -0.75 -4.68
C THR A 31 -6.51 0.32 -5.75
N VAL A 32 -6.82 -0.08 -6.97
CA VAL A 32 -6.93 0.82 -8.12
C VAL A 32 -8.38 0.82 -8.57
N THR A 33 -8.99 1.99 -8.53
CA THR A 33 -10.39 2.17 -8.95
C THR A 33 -10.42 3.18 -10.10
N ALA A 34 -11.00 2.78 -11.22
CA ALA A 34 -11.22 3.68 -12.34
C ALA A 34 -12.70 4.02 -12.41
N LYS A 35 -12.99 5.30 -12.47
CA LYS A 35 -14.36 5.81 -12.56
C LYS A 35 -14.49 6.70 -13.78
N THR A 36 -15.68 6.67 -14.38
CA THR A 36 -16.03 7.57 -15.48
C THR A 36 -17.41 8.15 -15.20
N LYS A 37 -17.69 9.31 -15.78
CA LYS A 37 -19.03 9.92 -15.67
C LYS A 37 -19.86 9.51 -16.87
N ILE A 38 -21.02 8.92 -16.58
CA ILE A 38 -22.03 8.60 -17.58
C ILE A 38 -23.33 9.27 -17.10
N ASN A 39 -23.88 10.18 -17.90
CA ASN A 39 -25.09 10.95 -17.57
C ASN A 39 -24.95 11.69 -16.22
N ASN A 40 -23.79 12.30 -15.98
CA ASN A 40 -23.45 13.03 -14.75
C ASN A 40 -23.38 12.15 -13.49
N GLU A 41 -23.42 10.82 -13.63
CA GLU A 41 -23.24 9.89 -12.53
C GLU A 41 -21.89 9.21 -12.62
N ASP A 42 -21.20 9.08 -11.47
CA ASP A 42 -19.93 8.35 -11.40
C ASP A 42 -20.20 6.85 -11.49
N ARG A 43 -19.56 6.20 -12.47
CA ARG A 43 -19.63 4.74 -12.64
C ARG A 43 -18.25 4.15 -12.53
N THR A 44 -18.14 3.06 -11.79
CA THR A 44 -16.89 2.31 -11.69
C THR A 44 -16.71 1.48 -12.95
N VAL A 45 -15.61 1.73 -13.67
CA VAL A 45 -15.23 0.97 -14.85
C VAL A 45 -14.55 -0.31 -14.46
N PHE A 46 -13.60 -0.23 -13.50
CA PHE A 46 -12.96 -1.41 -12.93
C PHE A 46 -12.46 -1.09 -11.51
N LEU A 47 -12.30 -2.14 -10.75
CA LEU A 47 -11.63 -2.10 -9.45
C LEU A 47 -10.68 -3.28 -9.41
N VAL A 48 -9.41 -3.01 -9.11
CA VAL A 48 -8.39 -4.02 -8.92
C VAL A 48 -7.83 -3.89 -7.51
N GLU A 49 -7.81 -4.99 -6.79
CA GLU A 49 -7.12 -5.08 -5.51
C GLU A 49 -6.05 -6.16 -5.63
N CYS A 50 -4.83 -5.79 -5.29
CA CYS A 50 -3.69 -6.70 -5.36
C CYS A 50 -2.88 -6.58 -4.09
N LYS A 51 -2.52 -7.73 -3.52
CA LYS A 51 -1.65 -7.82 -2.36
C LYS A 51 -0.39 -8.57 -2.74
N GLN A 52 0.73 -8.05 -2.32
CA GLN A 52 2.02 -8.72 -2.47
C GLN A 52 2.65 -8.83 -1.10
N ALA A 53 2.97 -10.06 -0.71
CA ALA A 53 3.57 -10.32 0.60
C ALA A 53 5.00 -10.83 0.44
N GLY A 54 5.82 -10.55 1.44
CA GLY A 54 7.15 -11.10 1.55
C GLY A 54 7.45 -11.46 3.00
N ILE A 55 8.24 -12.49 3.20
CA ILE A 55 8.69 -12.91 4.52
C ILE A 55 10.15 -12.49 4.69
N PHE A 56 10.43 -11.80 5.78
CA PHE A 56 11.76 -11.22 6.05
C PHE A 56 12.28 -11.73 7.39
N LEU A 57 13.55 -12.12 7.38
CA LEU A 57 14.26 -12.46 8.61
C LEU A 57 15.03 -11.22 9.07
N LEU A 58 14.64 -10.67 10.21
CA LEU A 58 15.24 -9.46 10.78
C LEU A 58 15.90 -9.81 12.11
N LYS A 59 17.16 -10.20 12.06
CA LYS A 59 17.91 -10.65 13.21
C LYS A 59 19.00 -9.64 13.55
N GLY A 60 19.11 -9.31 14.84
CA GLY A 60 20.19 -8.43 15.30
C GLY A 60 19.90 -6.94 15.15
N PHE A 61 18.67 -6.55 14.86
CA PHE A 61 18.29 -5.14 14.76
C PHE A 61 17.78 -4.62 16.10
N GLN A 62 18.12 -3.39 16.42
CA GLN A 62 17.48 -2.66 17.51
C GLN A 62 16.04 -2.32 17.11
N GLU A 63 15.15 -2.16 18.10
CA GLU A 63 13.72 -1.97 17.84
C GLU A 63 13.42 -0.79 16.93
N GLU A 64 14.08 0.34 17.13
CA GLU A 64 13.88 1.52 16.27
C GLU A 64 14.30 1.24 14.83
N HIS A 65 15.43 0.59 14.64
CA HIS A 65 15.93 0.26 13.31
C HIS A 65 15.05 -0.79 12.64
N LYS A 66 14.59 -1.78 13.41
CA LYS A 66 13.68 -2.80 12.91
C LYS A 66 12.37 -2.19 12.38
N THR A 67 11.81 -1.24 13.10
CA THR A 67 10.59 -0.54 12.70
C THR A 67 10.78 0.17 11.35
N MET A 68 11.93 0.82 11.16
CA MET A 68 12.25 1.49 9.90
C MET A 68 12.44 0.48 8.75
N VAL A 69 13.11 -0.63 9.00
CA VAL A 69 13.31 -1.67 7.98
C VAL A 69 11.96 -2.25 7.55
N LEU A 70 11.08 -2.55 8.50
CA LEU A 70 9.75 -3.07 8.21
C LEU A 70 8.88 -2.06 7.46
N GLY A 71 9.02 -0.77 7.76
CA GLY A 71 8.18 0.27 7.19
C GLY A 71 8.71 0.88 5.89
N ILE A 72 9.99 0.73 5.60
CA ILE A 72 10.63 1.37 4.45
C ILE A 72 11.28 0.35 3.52
N THR A 73 12.26 -0.40 4.04
CA THR A 73 13.06 -1.30 3.21
C THR A 73 12.25 -2.48 2.68
N CYS A 74 11.46 -3.10 3.54
CA CYS A 74 10.67 -4.26 3.15
C CYS A 74 9.58 -3.90 2.13
N PRO A 75 8.76 -2.85 2.34
CA PRO A 75 7.80 -2.45 1.31
C PRO A 75 8.47 -2.04 0.00
N SER A 76 9.62 -1.36 0.07
CA SER A 76 10.37 -0.97 -1.13
C SER A 76 10.82 -2.17 -1.94
N THR A 77 11.16 -3.27 -1.27
CA THR A 77 11.57 -4.52 -1.92
C THR A 77 10.39 -5.21 -2.59
N ILE A 78 9.21 -5.16 -1.97
CA ILE A 78 8.00 -5.83 -2.44
C ILE A 78 7.32 -5.05 -3.57
N TYR A 79 7.36 -3.74 -3.52
CA TYR A 79 6.55 -2.87 -4.36
C TYR A 79 6.73 -3.09 -5.87
N PRO A 80 7.93 -3.30 -6.43
CA PRO A 80 8.07 -3.53 -7.87
C PRO A 80 7.30 -4.76 -8.36
N TYR A 81 7.19 -5.80 -7.54
CA TYR A 81 6.42 -6.98 -7.88
C TYR A 81 4.92 -6.68 -7.87
N LEU A 82 4.46 -5.95 -6.87
CA LEU A 82 3.06 -5.51 -6.80
C LEU A 82 2.68 -4.68 -8.01
N ARG A 83 3.54 -3.72 -8.38
CA ARG A 83 3.32 -2.84 -9.51
C ARG A 83 3.18 -3.63 -10.82
N SER A 84 4.05 -4.59 -11.02
CA SER A 84 4.02 -5.48 -12.19
C SER A 84 2.73 -6.31 -12.23
N ASN A 85 2.32 -6.85 -11.08
CA ASN A 85 1.13 -7.68 -10.99
C ASN A 85 -0.15 -6.89 -11.25
N VAL A 86 -0.23 -5.65 -10.81
CA VAL A 86 -1.39 -4.79 -11.06
C VAL A 86 -1.56 -4.54 -12.56
N SER A 87 -0.48 -4.15 -13.26
CA SER A 87 -0.56 -3.89 -14.70
C SER A 87 -0.88 -5.17 -15.49
N ASP A 88 -0.35 -6.31 -15.05
CA ASP A 88 -0.60 -7.59 -15.70
C ASP A 88 -2.06 -8.04 -15.53
N LEU A 89 -2.63 -7.87 -14.34
CA LEU A 89 -4.03 -8.17 -14.08
C LEU A 89 -4.96 -7.35 -14.98
N LEU A 90 -4.69 -6.07 -15.12
CA LEU A 90 -5.50 -5.20 -15.96
C LEU A 90 -5.42 -5.60 -17.44
N THR A 91 -4.22 -5.93 -17.91
CA THR A 91 -4.01 -6.39 -19.28
C THR A 91 -4.78 -7.68 -19.54
N ARG A 92 -4.72 -8.63 -18.61
CA ARG A 92 -5.45 -9.91 -18.74
C ARG A 92 -6.96 -9.74 -18.69
N ALA A 93 -7.42 -8.70 -17.98
CA ALA A 93 -8.85 -8.39 -17.93
C ALA A 93 -9.34 -7.62 -19.17
N GLY A 94 -8.48 -7.34 -20.12
CA GLY A 94 -8.83 -6.59 -21.33
C GLY A 94 -8.96 -5.09 -21.10
N MET A 95 -8.44 -4.59 -19.99
CA MET A 95 -8.45 -3.16 -19.67
C MET A 95 -7.13 -2.51 -20.06
N PRO A 96 -7.13 -1.18 -20.34
CA PRO A 96 -5.87 -0.48 -20.51
C PRO A 96 -5.01 -0.60 -19.24
N PRO A 97 -3.70 -0.89 -19.37
CA PRO A 97 -2.87 -1.04 -18.19
C PRO A 97 -2.71 0.27 -17.45
N VAL A 98 -2.73 0.20 -16.13
CA VAL A 98 -2.37 1.31 -15.25
C VAL A 98 -1.01 0.98 -14.65
N TYR A 99 -0.05 1.88 -14.84
CA TYR A 99 1.28 1.71 -14.30
C TYR A 99 1.40 2.57 -13.04
N LEU A 100 1.54 1.90 -11.89
CA LEU A 100 1.76 2.60 -10.64
C LEU A 100 3.13 3.27 -10.67
N GLY A 101 3.19 4.53 -10.24
CA GLY A 101 4.44 5.28 -10.18
C GLY A 101 5.35 4.81 -9.06
N GLU A 102 6.53 5.39 -9.00
CA GLU A 102 7.44 5.15 -7.89
C GLU A 102 6.86 5.76 -6.61
N ILE A 103 7.09 5.09 -5.49
CA ILE A 103 6.61 5.55 -4.18
C ILE A 103 7.82 5.77 -3.28
N ASN A 104 7.85 6.93 -2.64
CA ASN A 104 8.83 7.22 -1.61
C ASN A 104 8.32 6.66 -0.29
N PHE A 105 8.78 5.47 0.07
CA PHE A 105 8.33 4.81 1.30
C PHE A 105 8.86 5.49 2.56
N GLU A 106 9.94 6.25 2.47
CA GLU A 106 10.41 7.05 3.60
C GLU A 106 9.38 8.13 3.96
N ALA A 107 8.87 8.83 2.96
CA ALA A 107 7.82 9.83 3.16
C ALA A 107 6.51 9.18 3.62
N TYR A 108 6.14 8.04 3.05
CA TYR A 108 4.97 7.28 3.46
C TYR A 108 5.06 6.85 4.92
N PHE A 109 6.23 6.35 5.32
CA PHE A 109 6.49 5.92 6.70
C PHE A 109 6.39 7.11 7.67
N ALA A 110 6.99 8.24 7.31
CA ALA A 110 6.95 9.43 8.15
C ALA A 110 5.51 9.92 8.36
N GLN A 111 4.71 9.93 7.30
CA GLN A 111 3.31 10.33 7.39
C GLN A 111 2.50 9.37 8.25
N ARG A 112 2.72 8.08 8.08
CA ARG A 112 2.06 7.03 8.87
C ARG A 112 2.38 7.17 10.36
N MET A 113 3.64 7.46 10.70
CA MET A 113 4.06 7.69 12.08
C MET A 113 3.40 8.93 12.68
N GLN A 114 3.28 10.01 11.90
CA GLN A 114 2.58 11.21 12.34
C GLN A 114 1.09 10.94 12.60
N GLU A 115 0.44 10.18 11.76
CA GLU A 115 -0.96 9.81 11.93
C GLU A 115 -1.15 8.96 13.19
N GLN A 116 -0.24 8.03 13.47
CA GLN A 116 -0.30 7.21 14.67
C GLN A 116 -0.09 8.05 15.93
N GLN A 117 0.83 9.01 15.90
CA GLN A 117 1.06 9.91 17.02
C GLN A 117 -0.13 10.83 17.25
N ALA A 118 -0.74 11.35 16.20
CA ALA A 118 -1.93 12.18 16.29
C ALA A 118 -3.12 11.40 16.85
N ALA A 119 -3.30 10.15 16.43
CA ALA A 119 -4.35 9.28 16.97
C ALA A 119 -4.15 8.96 18.44
N ALA A 120 -2.91 8.68 18.85
CA ALA A 120 -2.58 8.43 20.26
C ALA A 120 -2.80 9.67 21.11
N ALA A 121 -2.45 10.85 20.62
CA ALA A 121 -2.68 12.11 21.33
C ALA A 121 -4.18 12.43 21.45
N ALA A 122 -4.98 12.11 20.44
CA ALA A 122 -6.43 12.30 20.47
C ALA A 122 -7.09 11.34 21.48
N GLU A 123 -6.63 10.09 21.58
CA GLU A 123 -7.11 9.13 22.57
C GLU A 123 -6.79 9.56 24.00
N ASP A 124 -5.58 10.09 24.24
CA ASP A 124 -5.18 10.61 25.54
C ASP A 124 -6.05 11.77 25.98
N LYS A 125 -6.52 12.60 25.05
CA LYS A 125 -7.40 13.72 25.37
C LYS A 125 -8.83 13.29 25.67
N THR A 126 -9.26 12.14 25.17
CA THR A 126 -10.63 11.62 25.40
C THR A 126 -10.77 10.85 26.71
N VAL A 127 -9.66 10.44 27.34
CA VAL A 127 -9.66 9.66 28.57
C VAL A 127 -9.63 10.55 29.82
N GLN A 128 -9.47 11.86 29.64
CA GLN A 128 -9.56 12.82 30.75
C GLN A 128 -11.05 13.22 30.95
#